data_b208da5246cb8aacc7d91693d63232a6
#
_entry.id   b208da5246cb8aacc7d91693d63232a6
#
_cell.length_a   1.000
_cell.length_b   1.000
_cell.length_c   1.000
_cell.angle_alpha   90.00
_cell.angle_beta   90.00
_cell.angle_gamma   90.00
#
_symmetry.space_group_name_H-M   'P 1'
#
loop_
_entity.id
_entity.type
_entity.pdbx_description
1 polymer ?
#
loop_
_entity_poly.entity_id
_entity_poly.type
_entity_poly.pdbx_seq_one_letter_code
_entity_poly.pdbx_strand_id
1 'polypeptide(L)'
;MRSQASTVTILVALATLAACGDRGGDEGPWEFKVDSSAGAHPAAWLRSVGQEGPRGEPQKTSVVLSLDCRADHTGATILTQQSLRQGSVEAELRLDGGPARRIPGFAGTTGTSGQLLLTVSLDSVLALLAGHQQATVDYEDGAGSSRTTAVFPVAGLEARRTEFIAACDRSGGDRHHRPR
;
A
#
# COMPACT_ATOMS: atom_id res chain seq x y z
N MET A 1 -67.11 42.76 -18.04
CA MET A 1 -66.15 42.41 -17.02
C MET A 1 -65.19 41.37 -17.65
N ARG A 2 -63.98 41.81 -18.01
CA ARG A 2 -62.97 40.96 -18.64
C ARG A 2 -61.91 40.65 -17.58
N SER A 3 -61.77 39.36 -17.24
CA SER A 3 -60.73 38.87 -16.34
C SER A 3 -59.45 38.67 -17.14
N GLN A 4 -58.38 39.36 -16.72
CA GLN A 4 -57.03 39.14 -17.26
C GLN A 4 -56.33 38.09 -16.42
N ALA A 5 -55.96 37.00 -17.09
CA ALA A 5 -55.08 35.98 -16.49
C ALA A 5 -53.62 36.40 -16.65
N SER A 6 -52.93 36.67 -15.56
CA SER A 6 -51.50 36.93 -15.53
C SER A 6 -50.71 35.60 -15.56
N THR A 7 -50.00 35.40 -16.65
CA THR A 7 -49.08 34.26 -16.80
C THR A 7 -47.74 34.61 -16.14
N VAL A 8 -47.44 33.97 -15.00
CA VAL A 8 -46.13 34.09 -14.35
C VAL A 8 -45.15 33.09 -14.98
N THR A 9 -44.17 33.61 -15.71
CA THR A 9 -43.09 32.81 -16.29
C THR A 9 -42.01 32.66 -15.25
N ILE A 10 -41.88 31.44 -14.73
CA ILE A 10 -40.77 31.08 -13.80
C ILE A 10 -39.55 30.70 -14.65
N LEU A 11 -38.57 31.60 -14.68
CA LEU A 11 -37.23 31.32 -15.23
C LEU A 11 -36.45 30.44 -14.24
N VAL A 12 -36.35 29.16 -14.55
CA VAL A 12 -35.44 28.24 -13.83
C VAL A 12 -34.03 28.45 -14.38
N ALA A 13 -33.21 29.18 -13.63
CA ALA A 13 -31.78 29.29 -13.89
C ALA A 13 -31.11 27.95 -13.49
N LEU A 14 -30.75 27.12 -14.50
CA LEU A 14 -29.85 25.99 -14.30
C LEU A 14 -28.46 26.55 -13.96
N ALA A 15 -28.12 26.57 -12.68
CA ALA A 15 -26.75 26.70 -12.25
C ALA A 15 -26.02 25.40 -12.60
N THR A 16 -25.22 25.40 -13.66
CA THR A 16 -24.22 24.38 -13.95
C THR A 16 -23.14 24.51 -12.88
N LEU A 17 -23.24 23.70 -11.84
CA LEU A 17 -22.12 23.40 -10.97
C LEU A 17 -21.05 22.73 -11.81
N ALA A 18 -20.06 23.51 -12.24
CA ALA A 18 -18.79 22.97 -12.70
C ALA A 18 -18.20 22.22 -11.52
N ALA A 19 -18.47 20.90 -11.43
CA ALA A 19 -17.72 20.01 -10.59
C ALA A 19 -16.27 20.12 -11.09
N CYS A 20 -15.42 20.78 -10.30
CA CYS A 20 -13.98 20.56 -10.34
C CYS A 20 -13.82 19.06 -10.08
N GLY A 21 -13.83 18.28 -11.14
CA GLY A 21 -13.50 16.88 -11.11
C GLY A 21 -12.06 16.78 -10.66
N ASP A 22 -11.92 16.44 -9.40
CA ASP A 22 -10.70 15.82 -8.90
C ASP A 22 -10.47 14.62 -9.84
N ARG A 23 -9.45 14.75 -10.71
CA ARG A 23 -8.99 13.66 -11.56
C ARG A 23 -8.21 12.69 -10.67
N GLY A 24 -8.83 12.22 -9.61
CA GLY A 24 -8.54 10.95 -8.99
C GLY A 24 -8.99 9.88 -9.98
N GLY A 25 -8.16 9.60 -10.97
CA GLY A 25 -8.36 8.41 -11.80
C GLY A 25 -8.46 7.22 -10.85
N ASP A 26 -9.13 6.18 -11.30
CA ASP A 26 -9.39 4.90 -10.64
C ASP A 26 -8.07 4.13 -10.39
N GLU A 27 -7.14 4.76 -9.65
CA GLU A 27 -5.73 4.37 -9.52
C GLU A 27 -5.53 3.29 -8.44
N GLY A 28 -6.64 2.78 -7.91
CA GLY A 28 -6.60 1.76 -6.87
C GLY A 28 -5.94 2.25 -5.58
N PRO A 29 -5.66 1.36 -4.62
CA PRO A 29 -5.14 1.70 -3.30
C PRO A 29 -3.63 2.00 -3.28
N TRP A 30 -2.96 2.03 -4.44
CA TRP A 30 -1.53 2.19 -4.53
C TRP A 30 -1.10 3.63 -4.78
N GLU A 31 -0.33 4.19 -3.85
CA GLU A 31 0.37 5.46 -4.00
C GLU A 31 1.78 5.23 -4.55
N PHE A 32 2.09 5.79 -5.71
CA PHE A 32 3.42 5.75 -6.31
C PHE A 32 4.13 7.08 -6.13
N LYS A 33 5.39 7.04 -5.69
CA LYS A 33 6.25 8.21 -5.57
C LYS A 33 7.69 7.92 -6.01
N VAL A 34 8.32 8.94 -6.56
CA VAL A 34 9.75 8.98 -6.85
C VAL A 34 10.35 10.18 -6.11
N ASP A 35 11.34 9.92 -5.28
CA ASP A 35 12.12 10.96 -4.62
C ASP A 35 13.42 11.19 -5.40
N SER A 36 13.45 12.27 -6.16
CA SER A 36 14.64 12.70 -6.92
C SER A 36 15.62 13.56 -6.09
N SER A 37 15.26 13.91 -4.84
CA SER A 37 16.13 14.67 -3.93
C SER A 37 17.28 13.83 -3.37
N ALA A 38 17.22 12.50 -3.50
CA ALA A 38 18.25 11.56 -3.03
C ALA A 38 19.56 11.58 -3.89
N GLY A 39 19.76 12.58 -4.72
CA GLY A 39 20.99 12.74 -5.52
C GLY A 39 21.03 11.89 -6.78
N ALA A 40 22.18 11.27 -7.08
CA ALA A 40 22.38 10.50 -8.31
C ALA A 40 21.51 9.23 -8.43
N HIS A 41 20.94 8.78 -7.33
CA HIS A 41 20.13 7.56 -7.26
C HIS A 41 18.75 7.89 -6.67
N PRO A 42 17.76 8.23 -7.53
CA PRO A 42 16.42 8.51 -7.06
C PRO A 42 15.84 7.27 -6.35
N ALA A 43 15.12 7.49 -5.25
CA ALA A 43 14.37 6.42 -4.60
C ALA A 43 12.97 6.35 -5.20
N ALA A 44 12.48 5.14 -5.43
CA ALA A 44 11.10 4.91 -5.85
C ALA A 44 10.39 4.03 -4.81
N TRP A 45 9.13 4.33 -4.53
CA TRP A 45 8.29 3.48 -3.70
C TRP A 45 6.86 3.42 -4.19
N LEU A 46 6.25 2.29 -3.90
CA LEU A 46 4.86 2.01 -4.15
C LEU A 46 4.22 1.54 -2.83
N ARG A 47 3.19 2.23 -2.36
CA ARG A 47 2.60 2.00 -1.03
C ARG A 47 1.12 1.70 -1.11
N SER A 48 0.70 0.73 -0.30
CA SER A 48 -0.70 0.47 0.00
C SER A 48 -0.94 0.63 1.49
N VAL A 49 -2.00 1.36 1.85
CA VAL A 49 -2.41 1.54 3.24
C VAL A 49 -3.47 0.49 3.57
N GLY A 50 -3.18 -0.30 4.59
CA GLY A 50 -4.05 -1.32 5.13
C GLY A 50 -4.45 -1.04 6.57
N GLN A 51 -4.99 -2.05 7.22
CA GLN A 51 -5.35 -2.03 8.63
C GLN A 51 -4.79 -3.26 9.34
N GLU A 52 -4.39 -3.10 10.60
CA GLU A 52 -3.87 -4.16 11.44
C GLU A 52 -4.57 -4.22 12.80
N GLY A 53 -4.49 -5.37 13.44
CA GLY A 53 -5.00 -5.62 14.78
C GLY A 53 -4.65 -7.03 15.26
N PRO A 54 -4.98 -7.38 16.51
CA PRO A 54 -4.79 -8.73 17.01
C PRO A 54 -5.49 -9.76 16.12
N ARG A 55 -4.88 -10.93 15.94
CA ARG A 55 -5.44 -11.98 15.11
C ARG A 55 -6.80 -12.43 15.63
N GLY A 56 -7.81 -12.43 14.75
CA GLY A 56 -9.18 -12.78 15.07
C GLY A 56 -10.04 -11.63 15.60
N GLU A 57 -9.48 -10.42 15.69
CA GLU A 57 -10.18 -9.20 16.07
C GLU A 57 -10.33 -8.24 14.89
N PRO A 58 -11.23 -7.25 14.95
CA PRO A 58 -11.33 -6.21 13.94
C PRO A 58 -10.03 -5.39 13.87
N GLN A 59 -9.48 -5.26 12.67
CA GLN A 59 -8.31 -4.42 12.40
C GLN A 59 -8.71 -2.95 12.45
N LYS A 60 -8.01 -2.13 13.23
CA LYS A 60 -8.37 -0.72 13.49
C LYS A 60 -7.20 0.25 13.32
N THR A 61 -5.97 -0.26 13.35
CA THR A 61 -4.76 0.57 13.27
C THR A 61 -4.25 0.60 11.84
N SER A 62 -3.89 1.78 11.35
CA SER A 62 -3.31 1.92 10.01
C SER A 62 -1.93 1.30 9.94
N VAL A 63 -1.68 0.56 8.88
CA VAL A 63 -0.41 -0.09 8.55
C VAL A 63 -0.09 0.14 7.07
N VAL A 64 1.18 0.19 6.70
CA VAL A 64 1.60 0.44 5.31
C VAL A 64 2.40 -0.74 4.78
N LEU A 65 2.00 -1.27 3.64
CA LEU A 65 2.84 -2.12 2.82
C LEU A 65 3.60 -1.22 1.83
N SER A 66 4.93 -1.18 1.96
CA SER A 66 5.81 -0.40 1.10
C SER A 66 6.66 -1.33 0.25
N LEU A 67 6.63 -1.13 -1.05
CA LEU A 67 7.56 -1.71 -2.01
C LEU A 67 8.58 -0.64 -2.35
N ASP A 68 9.83 -0.85 -1.94
CA ASP A 68 10.88 0.16 -2.00
C ASP A 68 11.96 -0.24 -3.00
N CYS A 69 12.44 0.75 -3.73
CA CYS A 69 13.54 0.59 -4.66
C CYS A 69 14.52 1.75 -4.48
N ARG A 70 15.64 1.45 -3.87
CA ARG A 70 16.75 2.38 -3.61
C ARG A 70 18.07 1.68 -3.91
N ALA A 71 19.12 2.45 -4.09
CA ALA A 71 20.46 1.89 -4.31
C ALA A 71 20.95 1.03 -3.13
N ASP A 72 20.57 1.38 -1.90
CA ASP A 72 20.97 0.72 -0.66
C ASP A 72 19.96 -0.30 -0.13
N HIS A 73 18.73 -0.25 -0.63
CA HIS A 73 17.64 -1.13 -0.20
C HIS A 73 16.60 -1.32 -1.28
N THR A 74 16.35 -2.57 -1.64
CA THR A 74 15.27 -2.96 -2.55
C THR A 74 14.49 -4.12 -1.95
N GLY A 75 13.18 -3.96 -1.76
CA GLY A 75 12.38 -5.00 -1.14
C GLY A 75 10.96 -4.57 -0.78
N ALA A 76 10.32 -5.38 0.05
CA ALA A 76 8.99 -5.11 0.59
C ALA A 76 9.06 -5.00 2.12
N THR A 77 8.45 -3.95 2.65
CA THR A 77 8.44 -3.64 4.07
C THR A 77 7.01 -3.38 4.55
N ILE A 78 6.64 -3.95 5.68
CA ILE A 78 5.43 -3.58 6.40
C ILE A 78 5.84 -2.61 7.51
N LEU A 79 5.26 -1.41 7.46
CA LEU A 79 5.47 -0.34 8.45
C LEU A 79 4.25 -0.28 9.37
N THR A 80 4.45 -0.63 10.63
CA THR A 80 3.41 -0.68 11.65
C THR A 80 3.62 0.40 12.72
N GLN A 81 2.55 0.78 13.39
CA GLN A 81 2.63 1.67 14.55
C GLN A 81 3.00 0.95 15.85
N GLN A 82 3.03 -0.38 15.82
CA GLN A 82 3.43 -1.19 16.96
C GLN A 82 4.94 -1.42 16.97
N SER A 83 5.54 -1.46 18.14
CA SER A 83 6.93 -1.88 18.29
C SER A 83 7.04 -3.38 18.02
N LEU A 84 7.96 -3.79 17.15
CA LEU A 84 8.23 -5.18 16.85
C LEU A 84 9.49 -5.64 17.57
N ARG A 85 9.48 -6.87 18.07
CA ARG A 85 10.69 -7.50 18.60
C ARG A 85 11.72 -7.65 17.49
N GLN A 86 12.93 -7.20 17.75
CA GLN A 86 14.01 -7.30 16.77
C GLN A 86 14.42 -8.77 16.58
N GLY A 87 14.52 -9.20 15.33
CA GLY A 87 15.01 -10.52 14.96
C GLY A 87 14.35 -11.09 13.72
N SER A 88 14.78 -12.32 13.38
CA SER A 88 14.16 -13.07 12.29
C SER A 88 12.75 -13.48 12.67
N VAL A 89 11.81 -13.30 11.77
CA VAL A 89 10.40 -13.67 11.91
C VAL A 89 9.93 -14.45 10.71
N GLU A 90 8.88 -15.21 10.88
CA GLU A 90 8.16 -15.86 9.79
C GLU A 90 6.77 -15.24 9.70
N ALA A 91 6.50 -14.56 8.61
CA ALA A 91 5.18 -14.02 8.31
C ALA A 91 4.37 -15.03 7.49
N GLU A 92 3.06 -15.08 7.70
CA GLU A 92 2.14 -15.86 6.88
C GLU A 92 1.34 -14.93 5.96
N LEU A 93 1.57 -15.03 4.66
CA LEU A 93 0.83 -14.29 3.63
C LEU A 93 -0.33 -15.14 3.10
N ARG A 94 -1.52 -14.56 3.04
CA ARG A 94 -2.69 -15.07 2.31
C ARG A 94 -3.16 -14.05 1.30
N LEU A 95 -3.50 -14.51 0.11
CA LEU A 95 -4.03 -13.69 -0.97
C LEU A 95 -5.49 -14.10 -1.20
N ASP A 96 -6.40 -13.12 -1.18
CA ASP A 96 -7.85 -13.29 -1.38
C ASP A 96 -8.45 -14.42 -0.50
N GLY A 97 -7.98 -14.54 0.74
CA GLY A 97 -8.42 -15.61 1.67
C GLY A 97 -7.92 -17.01 1.33
N GLY A 98 -7.02 -17.16 0.36
CA GLY A 98 -6.43 -18.43 -0.05
C GLY A 98 -5.48 -19.05 0.99
N PRO A 99 -4.74 -20.11 0.61
CA PRO A 99 -3.83 -20.80 1.51
C PRO A 99 -2.69 -19.90 2.00
N ALA A 100 -2.28 -20.08 3.26
CA ALA A 100 -1.16 -19.37 3.83
C ALA A 100 0.16 -19.79 3.19
N ARG A 101 0.99 -18.80 2.88
CA ARG A 101 2.38 -18.98 2.45
C ARG A 101 3.30 -18.36 3.47
N ARG A 102 4.30 -19.10 3.90
CA ARG A 102 5.31 -18.59 4.81
C ARG A 102 6.32 -17.74 4.05
N ILE A 103 6.56 -16.55 4.56
CA ILE A 103 7.54 -15.61 4.02
C ILE A 103 8.50 -15.25 5.14
N PRO A 104 9.80 -15.55 4.98
CA PRO A 104 10.79 -15.14 5.95
C PRO A 104 10.94 -13.61 5.95
N GLY A 105 11.22 -13.06 7.12
CA GLY A 105 11.40 -11.64 7.30
C GLY A 105 12.32 -11.32 8.47
N PHE A 106 12.61 -10.03 8.60
CA PHE A 106 13.33 -9.49 9.73
C PHE A 106 12.51 -8.35 10.34
N ALA A 107 12.19 -8.49 11.61
CA ALA A 107 11.49 -7.46 12.36
C ALA A 107 12.48 -6.52 13.05
N GLY A 108 12.11 -5.26 13.15
CA GLY A 108 12.86 -4.24 13.87
C GLY A 108 11.95 -3.10 14.28
N THR A 109 12.50 -2.17 15.07
CA THR A 109 11.80 -0.97 15.51
C THR A 109 12.67 0.25 15.24
N THR A 110 12.05 1.29 14.66
CA THR A 110 12.68 2.60 14.48
C THR A 110 11.84 3.64 15.23
N GLY A 111 12.37 4.12 16.35
CA GLY A 111 11.58 4.97 17.26
C GLY A 111 10.41 4.20 17.88
N THR A 112 9.18 4.67 17.64
CA THR A 112 7.94 4.03 18.10
C THR A 112 7.26 3.15 17.05
N SER A 113 7.82 3.08 15.84
CA SER A 113 7.24 2.36 14.71
C SER A 113 8.00 1.07 14.44
N GLY A 114 7.27 -0.02 14.24
CA GLY A 114 7.83 -1.29 13.83
C GLY A 114 8.01 -1.39 12.32
N GLN A 115 8.97 -2.19 11.91
CA GLN A 115 9.23 -2.54 10.53
C GLN A 115 9.36 -4.06 10.41
N LEU A 116 8.67 -4.64 9.46
CA LEU A 116 8.85 -6.02 9.06
C LEU A 116 9.36 -6.04 7.61
N LEU A 117 10.64 -6.27 7.44
CA LEU A 117 11.27 -6.44 6.15
C LEU A 117 11.05 -7.87 5.66
N LEU A 118 10.38 -8.04 4.51
CA LEU A 118 10.23 -9.36 3.89
C LEU A 118 11.51 -9.72 3.13
N THR A 119 12.13 -10.86 3.49
CA THR A 119 13.42 -11.28 2.91
C THR A 119 13.21 -12.10 1.63
N VAL A 120 12.42 -11.55 0.72
CA VAL A 120 12.19 -12.06 -0.63
C VAL A 120 12.50 -10.97 -1.65
N SER A 121 12.84 -11.33 -2.88
CA SER A 121 13.13 -10.32 -3.90
C SER A 121 11.88 -9.49 -4.21
N LEU A 122 12.06 -8.23 -4.58
CA LEU A 122 10.96 -7.35 -4.96
C LEU A 122 10.14 -7.92 -6.12
N ASP A 123 10.80 -8.49 -7.12
CA ASP A 123 10.11 -9.13 -8.26
C ASP A 123 9.23 -10.31 -7.81
N SER A 124 9.68 -11.08 -6.80
CA SER A 124 8.87 -12.17 -6.24
C SER A 124 7.63 -11.63 -5.52
N VAL A 125 7.76 -10.52 -4.78
CA VAL A 125 6.60 -9.88 -4.12
C VAL A 125 5.64 -9.32 -5.16
N LEU A 126 6.13 -8.61 -6.16
CA LEU A 126 5.31 -8.08 -7.25
C LEU A 126 4.54 -9.20 -7.98
N ALA A 127 5.21 -10.33 -8.25
CA ALA A 127 4.57 -11.48 -8.87
C ALA A 127 3.53 -12.16 -7.96
N LEU A 128 3.79 -12.21 -6.65
CA LEU A 128 2.85 -12.77 -5.68
C LEU A 128 1.58 -11.94 -5.54
N LEU A 129 1.68 -10.61 -5.56
CA LEU A 129 0.53 -9.71 -5.37
C LEU A 129 -0.27 -9.47 -6.66
N ALA A 130 0.32 -9.77 -7.82
CA ALA A 130 -0.29 -9.53 -9.12
C ALA A 130 -1.64 -10.26 -9.28
N GLY A 131 -2.66 -9.53 -9.74
CA GLY A 131 -3.99 -10.07 -10.02
C GLY A 131 -4.87 -10.32 -8.78
N HIS A 132 -4.34 -10.06 -7.57
CA HIS A 132 -5.09 -10.22 -6.33
C HIS A 132 -5.76 -8.92 -5.87
N GLN A 133 -6.82 -9.04 -5.08
CA GLN A 133 -7.56 -7.91 -4.52
C GLN A 133 -7.07 -7.54 -3.13
N GLN A 134 -6.71 -8.55 -2.34
CA GLN A 134 -6.36 -8.39 -0.93
C GLN A 134 -5.18 -9.27 -0.54
N ALA A 135 -4.26 -8.71 0.24
CA ALA A 135 -3.20 -9.45 0.92
C ALA A 135 -3.42 -9.38 2.44
N THR A 136 -3.41 -10.52 3.09
CA THR A 136 -3.45 -10.63 4.56
C THR A 136 -2.12 -11.16 5.03
N VAL A 137 -1.48 -10.48 5.97
CA VAL A 137 -0.19 -10.88 6.55
C VAL A 137 -0.34 -11.06 8.04
N ASP A 138 -0.10 -12.27 8.53
CA ASP A 138 -0.01 -12.55 9.95
C ASP A 138 1.45 -12.58 10.38
N TYR A 139 1.79 -11.85 11.43
CA TYR A 139 3.14 -11.79 12.00
C TYR A 139 3.12 -11.64 13.52
N GLU A 140 4.23 -11.94 14.17
CA GLU A 140 4.37 -11.74 15.62
C GLU A 140 4.62 -10.28 15.93
N ASP A 141 3.92 -9.77 16.94
CA ASP A 141 4.18 -8.45 17.51
C ASP A 141 5.36 -8.45 18.51
N GLY A 142 5.75 -7.27 18.98
CA GLY A 142 6.86 -7.13 19.92
C GLY A 142 6.60 -7.69 21.33
N ALA A 143 5.37 -8.10 21.65
CA ALA A 143 5.00 -8.68 22.93
C ALA A 143 5.28 -10.20 23.01
N GLY A 144 5.62 -10.82 21.89
CA GLY A 144 6.20 -12.18 21.85
C GLY A 144 5.22 -13.34 22.02
N SER A 145 3.92 -13.07 22.14
CA SER A 145 2.91 -14.13 22.28
C SER A 145 1.63 -13.88 21.48
N SER A 146 1.41 -12.67 21.00
CA SER A 146 0.25 -12.34 20.20
C SER A 146 0.63 -12.16 18.73
N ARG A 147 -0.20 -12.73 17.85
CA ARG A 147 -0.06 -12.51 16.40
C ARG A 147 -0.94 -11.36 15.98
N THR A 148 -0.35 -10.48 15.18
CA THR A 148 -1.02 -9.38 14.52
C THR A 148 -1.39 -9.80 13.11
N THR A 149 -2.58 -9.42 12.68
CA THR A 149 -3.05 -9.57 11.31
C THR A 149 -3.11 -8.19 10.66
N ALA A 150 -2.41 -8.01 9.56
CA ALA A 150 -2.48 -6.83 8.70
C ALA A 150 -3.19 -7.19 7.39
N VAL A 151 -4.11 -6.34 6.95
CA VAL A 151 -4.90 -6.53 5.73
C VAL A 151 -4.66 -5.35 4.81
N PHE A 152 -4.18 -5.62 3.60
CA PHE A 152 -3.87 -4.63 2.59
C PHE A 152 -4.75 -4.81 1.35
N PRO A 153 -5.36 -3.74 0.84
CA PRO A 153 -5.92 -3.76 -0.50
C PRO A 153 -4.75 -3.75 -1.50
N VAL A 154 -4.70 -4.73 -2.41
CA VAL A 154 -3.62 -4.85 -3.39
C VAL A 154 -4.12 -4.80 -4.83
N ALA A 155 -5.41 -4.59 -5.03
CA ALA A 155 -6.02 -4.38 -6.33
C ALA A 155 -5.31 -3.25 -7.10
N GLY A 156 -5.24 -3.36 -8.43
CA GLY A 156 -4.69 -2.29 -9.28
C GLY A 156 -3.16 -2.17 -9.27
N LEU A 157 -2.42 -3.08 -8.60
CA LEU A 157 -0.95 -3.10 -8.63
C LEU A 157 -0.41 -3.08 -10.06
N GLU A 158 -1.03 -3.82 -10.98
CA GLU A 158 -0.59 -3.93 -12.37
C GLU A 158 -0.59 -2.58 -13.10
N ALA A 159 -1.53 -1.69 -12.79
CA ALA A 159 -1.59 -0.36 -13.38
C ALA A 159 -0.37 0.51 -13.03
N ARG A 160 0.26 0.26 -11.88
CA ARG A 160 1.42 1.00 -11.38
C ARG A 160 2.74 0.27 -11.58
N ARG A 161 2.70 -1.03 -11.83
CA ARG A 161 3.87 -1.90 -11.88
C ARG A 161 4.91 -1.46 -12.90
N THR A 162 4.49 -1.16 -14.13
CA THR A 162 5.41 -0.78 -15.21
C THR A 162 6.15 0.52 -14.89
N GLU A 163 5.43 1.53 -14.38
CA GLU A 163 6.00 2.81 -13.99
C GLU A 163 6.97 2.66 -12.82
N PHE A 164 6.60 1.87 -11.81
CA PHE A 164 7.44 1.58 -10.65
C PHE A 164 8.72 0.84 -11.04
N ILE A 165 8.62 -0.20 -11.87
CA ILE A 165 9.79 -0.96 -12.37
C ILE A 165 10.74 -0.04 -13.13
N ALA A 166 10.22 0.79 -14.04
CA ALA A 166 11.04 1.75 -14.77
C ALA A 166 11.74 2.77 -13.85
N ALA A 167 11.13 3.15 -12.74
CA ALA A 167 11.75 3.99 -11.73
C ALA A 167 12.84 3.23 -10.95
N CYS A 168 12.61 1.96 -10.60
CA CYS A 168 13.60 1.08 -9.97
C CYS A 168 14.87 0.95 -10.82
N ASP A 169 14.73 0.72 -12.12
CA ASP A 169 15.87 0.57 -13.03
C ASP A 169 16.73 1.84 -13.06
N ARG A 170 16.13 3.02 -12.93
CA ARG A 170 16.85 4.30 -12.83
C ARG A 170 17.51 4.51 -11.46
N SER A 171 16.95 3.94 -10.39
CA SER A 171 17.50 4.08 -9.04
C SER A 171 18.74 3.24 -8.76
N GLY A 172 19.08 2.30 -9.67
CA GLY A 172 20.19 1.37 -9.49
C GLY A 172 19.92 0.27 -8.44
N GLY A 173 18.69 0.11 -7.99
CA GLY A 173 18.29 -0.95 -7.07
C GLY A 173 18.29 -2.33 -7.73
N ASP A 174 18.83 -3.35 -7.04
CA ASP A 174 18.78 -4.74 -7.50
C ASP A 174 17.48 -5.41 -7.05
N ARG A 175 16.52 -5.49 -7.97
CA ARG A 175 15.19 -6.07 -7.71
C ARG A 175 15.19 -7.59 -7.53
N HIS A 176 16.22 -8.25 -8.06
CA HIS A 176 16.33 -9.72 -8.04
C HIS A 176 17.00 -10.21 -6.76
N HIS A 177 17.74 -9.32 -6.08
CA HIS A 177 18.47 -9.69 -4.87
C HIS A 177 17.53 -9.85 -3.67
N ARG A 178 17.76 -10.90 -2.86
CA ARG A 178 17.12 -11.02 -1.55
C ARG A 178 17.85 -10.15 -0.55
N PRO A 179 17.17 -9.32 0.23
CA PRO A 179 17.83 -8.60 1.32
C PRO A 179 18.44 -9.61 2.31
N ARG A 180 19.62 -9.28 2.80
CA ARG A 180 20.38 -10.10 3.78
C ARG A 180 19.93 -9.82 5.20
#